data_e1573f69140aef2524d5248cb218c82d
#
_entry.id   e1573f69140aef2524d5248cb218c82d
#
_cell.length_a   1.000
_cell.length_b   1.000
_cell.length_c   1.000
_cell.angle_alpha   90.00
_cell.angle_beta   90.00
_cell.angle_gamma   90.00
#
_symmetry.space_group_name_H-M   'P 1'
#
loop_
_entity.id
_entity.type
_entity.pdbx_description
1 polymer ?
#
loop_
_entity_poly.entity_id
_entity_poly.type
_entity_poly.pdbx_seq_one_letter_code
_entity_poly.pdbx_strand_id
1 'polypeptide(L)'
;MRSLILVLLLLNALFLSAQEATNNNLSFDNSLRTESEKLLTEWMDTFLTYQCDNLHPSLNGGVLCPACARMHGRIGDAVLPLMYLADKTHKEKYLLAAKRLMAWMENVHLPNGSWMNDVHVSDWNGTTVFASIALYEALHYHGHLLDDSTRNHWKQRLIEAGEFMLATPFIYSRKREGMRNMNVNYSASATYALYALSLIHISEPTRQAEI
;
A
#
# COMPACT_ATOMS: atom_id res chain seq x y z
N MET A 1 43.58 42.22 -13.04
CA MET A 1 42.71 42.39 -11.86
C MET A 1 41.23 42.57 -12.20
N ARG A 2 40.83 43.49 -13.12
CA ARG A 2 39.42 43.73 -13.46
C ARG A 2 38.69 42.48 -14.01
N SER A 3 39.34 41.66 -14.84
CA SER A 3 38.75 40.45 -15.40
C SER A 3 38.48 39.36 -14.36
N LEU A 4 39.32 39.24 -13.32
CA LEU A 4 39.14 38.23 -12.26
C LEU A 4 37.94 38.57 -11.35
N ILE A 5 37.74 39.87 -11.10
CA ILE A 5 36.58 40.34 -10.32
C ILE A 5 35.27 40.09 -11.07
N LEU A 6 35.24 40.28 -12.39
CA LEU A 6 34.06 40.02 -13.21
C LEU A 6 33.68 38.53 -13.24
N VAL A 7 34.67 37.65 -13.32
CA VAL A 7 34.46 36.19 -13.27
C VAL A 7 33.93 35.75 -11.91
N LEU A 8 34.47 36.30 -10.82
CA LEU A 8 33.98 36.02 -9.47
C LEU A 8 32.55 36.51 -9.23
N LEU A 9 32.16 37.65 -9.80
CA LEU A 9 30.80 38.17 -9.70
C LEU A 9 29.83 37.34 -10.50
N LEU A 10 30.21 36.86 -11.70
CA LEU A 10 29.39 35.96 -12.50
C LEU A 10 29.19 34.57 -11.84
N LEU A 11 30.24 34.01 -11.24
CA LEU A 11 30.15 32.76 -10.51
C LEU A 11 29.25 32.89 -9.27
N ASN A 12 29.33 34.00 -8.51
CA ASN A 12 28.42 34.26 -7.41
C ASN A 12 26.95 34.42 -7.85
N ALA A 13 26.71 35.12 -8.96
CA ALA A 13 25.36 35.28 -9.51
C ALA A 13 24.76 33.93 -9.96
N LEU A 14 25.56 33.07 -10.58
CA LEU A 14 25.13 31.68 -10.97
C LEU A 14 24.89 30.81 -9.74
N PHE A 15 25.69 30.95 -8.68
CA PHE A 15 25.50 30.21 -7.43
C PHE A 15 24.22 30.64 -6.71
N LEU A 16 23.94 31.93 -6.63
CA LEU A 16 22.71 32.46 -6.05
C LEU A 16 21.47 32.04 -6.83
N SER A 17 21.49 32.05 -8.17
CA SER A 17 20.37 31.62 -8.99
C SER A 17 20.11 30.08 -8.87
N ALA A 18 21.16 29.27 -8.74
CA ALA A 18 21.04 27.84 -8.50
C ALA A 18 20.44 27.55 -7.11
N GLN A 19 20.82 28.35 -6.10
CA GLN A 19 20.32 28.20 -4.75
C GLN A 19 18.84 28.64 -4.62
N GLU A 20 18.41 29.68 -5.34
CA GLU A 20 17.00 30.08 -5.43
C GLU A 20 16.15 29.00 -6.14
N ALA A 21 16.64 28.42 -7.23
CA ALA A 21 15.95 27.37 -7.93
C ALA A 21 15.76 26.10 -7.06
N THR A 22 16.78 25.75 -6.27
CA THR A 22 16.70 24.61 -5.33
C THR A 22 15.72 24.88 -4.20
N ASN A 23 15.73 26.08 -3.63
CA ASN A 23 14.81 26.47 -2.57
C ASN A 23 13.34 26.52 -3.05
N ASN A 24 13.11 26.99 -4.27
CA ASN A 24 11.77 27.02 -4.87
C ASN A 24 11.23 25.61 -5.12
N ASN A 25 12.05 24.67 -5.57
CA ASN A 25 11.65 23.27 -5.74
C ASN A 25 11.32 22.60 -4.40
N LEU A 26 12.15 22.80 -3.38
CA LEU A 26 11.89 22.30 -2.02
C LEU A 26 10.60 22.88 -1.41
N SER A 27 10.32 24.15 -1.67
CA SER A 27 9.08 24.80 -1.23
C SER A 27 7.85 24.23 -1.93
N PHE A 28 7.93 23.98 -3.23
CA PHE A 28 6.86 23.37 -4.02
C PHE A 28 6.58 21.94 -3.56
N ASP A 29 7.63 21.12 -3.38
CA ASP A 29 7.50 19.72 -2.91
C ASP A 29 6.86 19.67 -1.52
N ASN A 30 7.23 20.54 -0.62
CA ASN A 30 6.64 20.62 0.71
C ASN A 30 5.16 21.03 0.68
N SER A 31 4.78 21.96 -0.20
CA SER A 31 3.40 22.39 -0.37
C SER A 31 2.54 21.27 -0.94
N LEU A 32 3.01 20.59 -1.99
CA LEU A 32 2.32 19.43 -2.60
C LEU A 32 2.14 18.30 -1.59
N ARG A 33 3.17 18.00 -0.82
CA ARG A 33 3.11 16.98 0.22
C ARG A 33 2.07 17.32 1.28
N THR A 34 2.05 18.56 1.75
CA THR A 34 1.10 19.02 2.77
C THR A 34 -0.34 18.90 2.30
N GLU A 35 -0.64 19.33 1.07
CA GLU A 35 -1.98 19.20 0.49
C GLU A 35 -2.38 17.75 0.26
N SER A 36 -1.45 16.90 -0.17
CA SER A 36 -1.69 15.47 -0.35
C SER A 36 -2.00 14.78 0.98
N GLU A 37 -1.25 15.08 2.03
CA GLU A 37 -1.49 14.54 3.38
C GLU A 37 -2.83 15.01 3.95
N LYS A 38 -3.23 16.25 3.69
CA LYS A 38 -4.54 16.79 4.07
C LYS A 38 -5.67 16.03 3.37
N LEU A 39 -5.60 15.91 2.05
CA LEU A 39 -6.59 15.16 1.26
C LEU A 39 -6.68 13.70 1.69
N LEU A 40 -5.53 13.05 1.93
CA LEU A 40 -5.49 11.68 2.41
C LEU A 40 -6.19 11.55 3.77
N THR A 41 -5.97 12.50 4.67
CA THR A 41 -6.62 12.52 5.98
C THR A 41 -8.14 12.67 5.85
N GLU A 42 -8.61 13.58 5.02
CA GLU A 42 -10.04 13.79 4.75
C GLU A 42 -10.69 12.53 4.15
N TRP A 43 -10.01 11.88 3.21
CA TRP A 43 -10.49 10.63 2.60
C TRP A 43 -10.56 9.50 3.61
N MET A 44 -9.54 9.32 4.43
CA MET A 44 -9.54 8.26 5.44
C MET A 44 -10.53 8.53 6.58
N ASP A 45 -10.71 9.76 6.99
CA ASP A 45 -11.76 10.10 7.96
C ASP A 45 -13.16 9.82 7.39
N THR A 46 -13.39 10.10 6.12
CA THR A 46 -14.63 9.72 5.43
C THR A 46 -14.76 8.19 5.32
N PHE A 47 -13.68 7.50 4.94
CA PHE A 47 -13.64 6.04 4.85
C PHE A 47 -14.06 5.38 6.18
N LEU A 48 -13.58 5.90 7.32
CA LEU A 48 -13.93 5.40 8.64
C LEU A 48 -15.42 5.48 8.94
N THR A 49 -16.16 6.43 8.36
CA THR A 49 -17.61 6.53 8.53
C THR A 49 -18.38 5.41 7.85
N TYR A 50 -17.78 4.76 6.85
CA TYR A 50 -18.34 3.61 6.14
C TYR A 50 -17.80 2.26 6.64
N GLN A 51 -16.82 2.27 7.56
CA GLN A 51 -16.32 1.04 8.16
C GLN A 51 -17.35 0.50 9.17
N CYS A 52 -17.80 -0.73 8.93
CA CYS A 52 -18.82 -1.34 9.76
C CYS A 52 -18.29 -1.67 11.15
N ASP A 53 -19.04 -1.26 12.16
CA ASP A 53 -18.88 -1.67 13.54
C ASP A 53 -20.08 -2.55 13.90
N ASN A 54 -19.95 -3.85 13.63
CA ASN A 54 -21.02 -4.80 13.80
C ASN A 54 -20.52 -6.04 14.54
N LEU A 55 -21.37 -6.64 15.38
CA LEU A 55 -21.03 -7.86 16.11
C LEU A 55 -20.92 -9.09 15.22
N HIS A 56 -21.49 -9.05 14.00
CA HIS A 56 -21.41 -10.17 13.07
C HIS A 56 -20.03 -10.16 12.35
N PRO A 57 -19.24 -11.25 12.47
CA PRO A 57 -17.87 -11.29 11.93
C PRO A 57 -17.77 -10.99 10.43
N SER A 58 -18.78 -11.36 9.65
CA SER A 58 -18.78 -11.11 8.17
C SER A 58 -18.93 -9.62 7.80
N LEU A 59 -19.32 -8.78 8.74
CA LEU A 59 -19.52 -7.35 8.53
C LEU A 59 -18.49 -6.51 9.25
N ASN A 60 -18.06 -6.96 10.45
CA ASN A 60 -17.19 -6.17 11.31
C ASN A 60 -15.84 -5.85 10.65
N GLY A 61 -15.51 -4.57 10.56
CA GLY A 61 -14.26 -4.09 9.95
C GLY A 61 -14.31 -3.92 8.45
N GLY A 62 -15.30 -4.52 7.77
CA GLY A 62 -15.55 -4.28 6.36
C GLY A 62 -16.03 -2.85 6.11
N VAL A 63 -15.91 -2.41 4.86
CA VAL A 63 -16.35 -1.06 4.47
C VAL A 63 -17.44 -1.18 3.43
N LEU A 64 -18.56 -0.54 3.72
CA LEU A 64 -19.69 -0.50 2.80
C LEU A 64 -19.42 0.50 1.69
N CYS A 65 -19.36 0.02 0.46
CA CYS A 65 -19.23 0.90 -0.70
C CYS A 65 -20.49 1.77 -0.85
N PRO A 66 -20.37 3.11 -0.81
CA PRO A 66 -21.55 3.98 -0.90
C PRO A 66 -22.21 3.97 -2.29
N ALA A 67 -21.46 3.56 -3.33
CA ALA A 67 -21.97 3.54 -4.70
C ALA A 67 -22.82 2.30 -5.01
N CYS A 68 -22.52 1.14 -4.41
CA CYS A 68 -23.22 -0.11 -4.74
C CYS A 68 -23.79 -0.84 -3.52
N ALA A 69 -23.63 -0.30 -2.31
CA ALA A 69 -24.06 -0.87 -1.04
C ALA A 69 -23.54 -2.31 -0.81
N ARG A 70 -22.32 -2.60 -1.27
CA ARG A 70 -21.63 -3.89 -1.11
C ARG A 70 -20.29 -3.71 -0.44
N MET A 71 -19.80 -4.78 0.18
CA MET A 71 -18.43 -4.87 0.66
C MET A 71 -17.57 -5.57 -0.39
N HIS A 72 -16.41 -4.99 -0.68
CA HIS A 72 -15.49 -5.50 -1.70
C HIS A 72 -14.11 -5.76 -1.11
N GLY A 73 -13.47 -6.86 -1.48
CA GLY A 73 -12.09 -7.18 -1.09
C GLY A 73 -11.07 -6.11 -1.51
N ARG A 74 -11.39 -5.29 -2.53
CA ARG A 74 -10.57 -4.14 -2.92
C ARG A 74 -10.37 -3.10 -1.83
N ILE A 75 -11.19 -3.10 -0.77
CA ILE A 75 -10.97 -2.24 0.39
C ILE A 75 -9.66 -2.56 1.13
N GLY A 76 -9.10 -3.75 0.96
CA GLY A 76 -7.80 -4.13 1.52
C GLY A 76 -6.67 -3.16 1.15
N ASP A 77 -6.77 -2.49 0.00
CA ASP A 77 -5.81 -1.47 -0.43
C ASP A 77 -5.71 -0.31 0.58
N ALA A 78 -6.76 -0.07 1.38
CA ALA A 78 -6.79 1.02 2.38
C ALA A 78 -5.92 0.73 3.62
N VAL A 79 -5.37 -0.48 3.78
CA VAL A 79 -4.47 -0.79 4.90
C VAL A 79 -3.25 0.14 4.93
N LEU A 80 -2.66 0.44 3.77
CA LEU A 80 -1.49 1.31 3.68
C LEU A 80 -1.78 2.76 4.13
N PRO A 81 -2.76 3.49 3.56
CA PRO A 81 -3.05 4.86 4.01
C PRO A 81 -3.51 4.93 5.48
N LEU A 82 -4.19 3.91 6.00
CA LEU A 82 -4.55 3.85 7.41
C LEU A 82 -3.31 3.70 8.30
N MET A 83 -2.40 2.79 7.97
CA MET A 83 -1.15 2.61 8.72
C MET A 83 -0.23 3.84 8.62
N TYR A 84 -0.16 4.47 7.44
CA TYR A 84 0.56 5.73 7.27
C TYR A 84 0.03 6.83 8.19
N LEU A 85 -1.29 7.04 8.24
CA LEU A 85 -1.89 8.06 9.09
C LEU A 85 -1.79 7.72 10.58
N ALA A 86 -1.84 6.44 10.95
CA ALA A 86 -1.59 6.00 12.31
C ALA A 86 -0.19 6.40 12.79
N ASP A 87 0.82 6.13 11.96
CA ASP A 87 2.22 6.46 12.23
C ASP A 87 2.44 7.99 12.25
N LYS A 88 1.98 8.67 11.21
CA LYS A 88 2.17 10.11 11.04
C LYS A 88 1.48 10.95 12.10
N THR A 89 0.26 10.58 12.48
CA THR A 89 -0.59 11.40 13.37
C THR A 89 -0.65 10.90 14.80
N HIS A 90 -0.16 9.67 15.06
CA HIS A 90 -0.27 8.97 16.34
C HIS A 90 -1.72 8.82 16.84
N LYS A 91 -2.70 8.87 15.91
CA LYS A 91 -4.12 8.67 16.24
C LYS A 91 -4.48 7.20 16.16
N GLU A 92 -4.83 6.62 17.28
CA GLU A 92 -5.16 5.20 17.43
C GLU A 92 -6.31 4.74 16.52
N LYS A 93 -7.25 5.63 16.20
CA LYS A 93 -8.40 5.32 15.32
C LYS A 93 -7.99 4.70 13.99
N TYR A 94 -6.88 5.15 13.39
CA TYR A 94 -6.41 4.64 12.11
C TYR A 94 -5.77 3.26 12.25
N LEU A 95 -5.00 3.02 13.31
CA LEU A 95 -4.41 1.71 13.58
C LEU A 95 -5.49 0.66 13.86
N LEU A 96 -6.49 1.00 14.69
CA LEU A 96 -7.62 0.14 14.96
C LEU A 96 -8.42 -0.16 13.70
N ALA A 97 -8.64 0.85 12.83
CA ALA A 97 -9.33 0.66 11.57
C ALA A 97 -8.55 -0.26 10.61
N ALA A 98 -7.22 -0.12 10.51
CA ALA A 98 -6.37 -1.00 9.74
C ALA A 98 -6.45 -2.46 10.23
N LYS A 99 -6.34 -2.68 11.54
CA LYS A 99 -6.46 -4.01 12.15
C LYS A 99 -7.83 -4.65 11.88
N ARG A 100 -8.92 -3.88 12.04
CA ARG A 100 -10.29 -4.34 11.76
C ARG A 100 -10.51 -4.65 10.28
N LEU A 101 -9.95 -3.82 9.38
CA LEU A 101 -10.00 -4.05 7.94
C LEU A 101 -9.32 -5.36 7.57
N MET A 102 -8.11 -5.61 8.06
CA MET A 102 -7.38 -6.84 7.77
C MET A 102 -8.03 -8.07 8.40
N ALA A 103 -8.66 -7.94 9.57
CA ALA A 103 -9.48 -9.00 10.14
C ALA A 103 -10.71 -9.31 9.25
N TRP A 104 -11.35 -8.28 8.68
CA TRP A 104 -12.46 -8.49 7.74
C TRP A 104 -11.98 -9.15 6.43
N MET A 105 -10.77 -8.85 5.97
CA MET A 105 -10.19 -9.45 4.74
C MET A 105 -10.10 -10.98 4.81
N GLU A 106 -10.13 -11.58 6.00
CA GLU A 106 -10.21 -13.04 6.17
C GLU A 106 -11.52 -13.62 5.59
N ASN A 107 -12.61 -12.85 5.53
CA ASN A 107 -13.87 -13.29 4.91
C ASN A 107 -13.78 -13.46 3.40
N VAL A 108 -12.80 -12.85 2.76
CA VAL A 108 -12.55 -12.90 1.32
C VAL A 108 -11.24 -13.61 0.98
N HIS A 109 -10.52 -14.12 1.98
CA HIS A 109 -9.32 -14.93 1.80
C HIS A 109 -9.68 -16.37 1.48
N LEU A 110 -9.01 -16.95 0.46
CA LEU A 110 -9.22 -18.31 0.02
C LEU A 110 -8.08 -19.24 0.49
N PRO A 111 -8.36 -20.56 0.62
CA PRO A 111 -7.34 -21.54 1.01
C PRO A 111 -6.12 -21.61 0.08
N ASN A 112 -6.24 -21.13 -1.15
CA ASN A 112 -5.13 -21.05 -2.11
C ASN A 112 -4.27 -19.79 -1.96
N GLY A 113 -4.48 -18.97 -0.93
CA GLY A 113 -3.74 -17.76 -0.64
C GLY A 113 -4.24 -16.51 -1.36
N SER A 114 -5.26 -16.60 -2.20
CA SER A 114 -5.80 -15.42 -2.88
C SER A 114 -6.87 -14.69 -2.06
N TRP A 115 -7.08 -13.40 -2.40
CA TRP A 115 -8.25 -12.64 -1.95
C TRP A 115 -9.24 -12.45 -3.09
N MET A 116 -10.52 -12.63 -2.79
CA MET A 116 -11.62 -12.36 -3.71
C MET A 116 -12.01 -10.87 -3.67
N ASN A 117 -12.57 -10.39 -4.77
CA ASN A 117 -13.16 -9.05 -4.80
C ASN A 117 -14.50 -8.98 -4.07
N ASP A 118 -15.24 -10.06 -4.03
CA ASP A 118 -16.57 -10.16 -3.41
C ASP A 118 -16.61 -11.27 -2.36
N VAL A 119 -17.50 -11.15 -1.38
CA VAL A 119 -17.80 -12.23 -0.41
C VAL A 119 -18.42 -13.43 -1.09
N HIS A 120 -19.06 -13.24 -2.25
CA HIS A 120 -19.49 -14.32 -3.11
C HIS A 120 -18.37 -14.76 -4.05
N VAL A 121 -18.20 -16.06 -4.20
CA VAL A 121 -17.18 -16.64 -5.06
C VAL A 121 -17.25 -16.03 -6.46
N SER A 122 -16.19 -15.36 -6.86
CA SER A 122 -16.01 -14.82 -8.20
C SER A 122 -14.67 -15.28 -8.78
N ASP A 123 -14.61 -15.39 -10.09
CA ASP A 123 -13.38 -15.79 -10.80
C ASP A 123 -12.29 -14.71 -10.81
N TRP A 124 -12.58 -13.54 -10.21
CA TRP A 124 -11.67 -12.41 -10.27
C TRP A 124 -10.82 -12.29 -9.00
N ASN A 125 -9.57 -12.70 -9.10
CA ASN A 125 -8.59 -12.71 -8.00
C ASN A 125 -7.56 -11.56 -8.10
N GLY A 126 -7.78 -10.58 -8.97
CA GLY A 126 -6.88 -9.44 -9.13
C GLY A 126 -6.72 -8.58 -7.88
N THR A 127 -7.69 -8.64 -6.97
CA THR A 127 -7.59 -8.05 -5.62
C THR A 127 -6.34 -8.51 -4.89
N THR A 128 -5.94 -9.78 -5.04
CA THR A 128 -4.74 -10.34 -4.40
C THR A 128 -3.49 -9.53 -4.69
N VAL A 129 -3.30 -9.12 -5.94
CA VAL A 129 -2.14 -8.35 -6.36
C VAL A 129 -2.09 -7.00 -5.66
N PHE A 130 -3.20 -6.27 -5.67
CA PHE A 130 -3.26 -4.92 -5.11
C PHE A 130 -3.20 -4.92 -3.58
N ALA A 131 -3.96 -5.82 -2.94
CA ALA A 131 -3.92 -5.99 -1.50
C ALA A 131 -2.52 -6.41 -1.01
N SER A 132 -1.80 -7.25 -1.77
CA SER A 132 -0.42 -7.63 -1.44
C SER A 132 0.54 -6.45 -1.47
N ILE A 133 0.42 -5.55 -2.45
CA ILE A 133 1.26 -4.35 -2.52
C ILE A 133 0.99 -3.46 -1.31
N ALA A 134 -0.29 -3.15 -1.05
CA ALA A 134 -0.66 -2.28 0.05
C ALA A 134 -0.24 -2.86 1.41
N LEU A 135 -0.42 -4.16 1.61
CA LEU A 135 -0.03 -4.84 2.85
C LEU A 135 1.49 -4.90 3.02
N TYR A 136 2.24 -5.14 1.93
CA TYR A 136 3.70 -5.10 1.95
C TYR A 136 4.21 -3.73 2.39
N GLU A 137 3.75 -2.67 1.73
CA GLU A 137 4.18 -1.30 2.03
C GLU A 137 3.80 -0.90 3.46
N ALA A 138 2.59 -1.30 3.91
CA ALA A 138 2.15 -1.07 5.28
C ALA A 138 3.06 -1.76 6.31
N LEU A 139 3.45 -3.01 6.08
CA LEU A 139 4.37 -3.75 6.95
C LEU A 139 5.80 -3.22 6.89
N HIS A 140 6.27 -2.85 5.70
CA HIS A 140 7.63 -2.38 5.50
C HIS A 140 7.88 -1.05 6.20
N TYR A 141 6.98 -0.08 6.01
CA TYR A 141 7.17 1.27 6.56
C TYR A 141 6.57 1.46 7.95
N HIS A 142 5.48 0.76 8.27
CA HIS A 142 4.68 1.03 9.46
C HIS A 142 4.45 -0.22 10.34
N GLY A 143 5.09 -1.34 10.03
CA GLY A 143 4.94 -2.60 10.77
C GLY A 143 5.37 -2.53 12.23
N HIS A 144 6.17 -1.53 12.61
CA HIS A 144 6.58 -1.27 14.00
C HIS A 144 5.41 -0.87 14.92
N LEU A 145 4.28 -0.41 14.34
CA LEU A 145 3.06 -0.10 15.10
C LEU A 145 2.27 -1.35 15.53
N LEU A 146 2.60 -2.51 14.97
CA LEU A 146 1.89 -3.76 15.23
C LEU A 146 2.61 -4.58 16.30
N ASP A 147 1.80 -5.27 17.11
CA ASP A 147 2.31 -6.36 17.94
C ASP A 147 2.84 -7.52 17.06
N ASP A 148 3.71 -8.36 17.63
CA ASP A 148 4.38 -9.43 16.89
C ASP A 148 3.40 -10.45 16.32
N SER A 149 2.31 -10.77 17.03
CA SER A 149 1.29 -11.72 16.56
C SER A 149 0.60 -11.20 15.31
N THR A 150 0.11 -9.97 15.35
CA THR A 150 -0.55 -9.31 14.22
C THR A 150 0.39 -9.17 13.04
N ARG A 151 1.63 -8.74 13.28
CA ARG A 151 2.66 -8.57 12.24
C ARG A 151 2.99 -9.90 11.55
N ASN A 152 3.17 -10.97 12.32
CA ASN A 152 3.46 -12.29 11.77
C ASN A 152 2.28 -12.85 10.99
N HIS A 153 1.05 -12.64 11.45
CA HIS A 153 -0.15 -13.05 10.73
C HIS A 153 -0.25 -12.34 9.35
N TRP A 154 -0.05 -11.03 9.31
CA TRP A 154 -0.07 -10.28 8.06
C TRP A 154 1.06 -10.68 7.10
N LYS A 155 2.26 -10.97 7.63
CA LYS A 155 3.37 -11.53 6.82
C LYS A 155 2.99 -12.87 6.23
N GLN A 156 2.34 -13.75 7.01
CA GLN A 156 1.91 -15.06 6.52
C GLN A 156 0.91 -14.90 5.35
N ARG A 157 -0.06 -14.00 5.46
CA ARG A 157 -1.00 -13.71 4.36
C ARG A 157 -0.29 -13.19 3.10
N LEU A 158 0.76 -12.41 3.25
CA LEU A 158 1.59 -11.97 2.12
C LEU A 158 2.34 -13.14 1.45
N ILE A 159 2.89 -14.07 2.23
CA ILE A 159 3.58 -15.24 1.71
C ILE A 159 2.60 -16.10 0.90
N GLU A 160 1.44 -16.40 1.45
CA GLU A 160 0.39 -17.18 0.78
C GLU A 160 -0.09 -16.51 -0.52
N ALA A 161 -0.27 -15.19 -0.51
CA ALA A 161 -0.61 -14.43 -1.72
C ALA A 161 0.53 -14.48 -2.76
N GLY A 162 1.78 -14.45 -2.33
CA GLY A 162 2.95 -14.62 -3.20
C GLY A 162 2.98 -16.00 -3.87
N GLU A 163 2.75 -17.04 -3.10
CA GLU A 163 2.65 -18.43 -3.63
C GLU A 163 1.52 -18.57 -4.64
N PHE A 164 0.35 -18.01 -4.33
CA PHE A 164 -0.76 -17.96 -5.27
C PHE A 164 -0.40 -17.25 -6.58
N MET A 165 0.24 -16.07 -6.49
CA MET A 165 0.64 -15.30 -7.68
C MET A 165 1.66 -16.09 -8.53
N LEU A 166 2.62 -16.77 -7.90
CA LEU A 166 3.59 -17.60 -8.60
C LEU A 166 2.94 -18.82 -9.29
N ALA A 167 1.99 -19.44 -8.62
CA ALA A 167 1.27 -20.61 -9.15
C ALA A 167 0.24 -20.26 -10.23
N THR A 168 -0.06 -18.98 -10.45
CA THR A 168 -1.15 -18.54 -11.31
C THR A 168 -0.66 -17.81 -12.56
N PRO A 169 -0.28 -18.55 -13.65
CA PRO A 169 0.36 -17.99 -14.85
C PRO A 169 -0.47 -16.93 -15.58
N PHE A 170 -1.79 -16.93 -15.45
CA PHE A 170 -2.67 -15.97 -16.14
C PHE A 170 -2.48 -14.53 -15.61
N ILE A 171 -1.98 -14.34 -14.40
CA ILE A 171 -1.65 -13.02 -13.86
C ILE A 171 -0.56 -12.38 -14.74
N TYR A 172 0.33 -13.20 -15.31
CA TYR A 172 1.43 -12.77 -16.17
C TYR A 172 1.13 -12.90 -17.67
N SER A 173 0.03 -13.57 -18.04
CA SER A 173 -0.27 -13.91 -19.42
C SER A 173 -1.01 -12.78 -20.14
N ARG A 174 -0.45 -12.31 -21.27
CA ARG A 174 -1.09 -11.37 -22.20
C ARG A 174 -2.22 -11.99 -23.03
N LYS A 175 -2.54 -13.29 -22.88
CA LYS A 175 -3.34 -14.07 -23.82
C LYS A 175 -4.81 -14.21 -23.50
N ARG A 176 -5.41 -13.43 -22.62
CA ARG A 176 -6.87 -13.47 -22.44
C ARG A 176 -7.51 -12.46 -23.40
N GLU A 177 -8.16 -12.96 -24.45
CA GLU A 177 -8.96 -12.14 -25.37
C GLU A 177 -10.05 -11.40 -24.59
N GLY A 178 -10.15 -10.08 -24.82
CA GLY A 178 -11.11 -9.18 -24.17
C GLY A 178 -10.60 -8.39 -22.96
N MET A 179 -9.42 -8.70 -22.37
CA MET A 179 -8.89 -8.01 -21.19
C MET A 179 -7.48 -7.43 -21.40
N ARG A 180 -7.11 -7.06 -22.62
CA ARG A 180 -5.73 -6.69 -22.98
C ARG A 180 -5.09 -5.60 -22.11
N ASN A 181 -5.86 -4.59 -21.71
CA ASN A 181 -5.31 -3.46 -20.93
C ASN A 181 -5.21 -3.76 -19.43
N MET A 182 -6.09 -4.60 -18.88
CA MET A 182 -6.05 -4.99 -17.47
C MET A 182 -4.90 -5.96 -17.17
N ASN A 183 -4.60 -6.87 -18.10
CA ASN A 183 -3.55 -7.87 -17.91
C ASN A 183 -2.14 -7.28 -17.78
N VAL A 184 -1.84 -6.17 -18.46
CA VAL A 184 -0.53 -5.50 -18.35
C VAL A 184 -0.34 -4.89 -16.97
N ASN A 185 -1.37 -4.23 -16.45
CA ASN A 185 -1.32 -3.62 -15.11
C ASN A 185 -1.20 -4.67 -14.01
N TYR A 186 -1.93 -5.80 -14.12
CA TYR A 186 -1.81 -6.89 -13.17
C TYR A 186 -0.43 -7.54 -13.20
N SER A 187 0.11 -7.78 -14.39
CA SER A 187 1.44 -8.36 -14.54
C SER A 187 2.53 -7.49 -13.91
N ALA A 188 2.49 -6.18 -14.18
CA ALA A 188 3.45 -5.24 -13.60
C ALA A 188 3.31 -5.16 -12.08
N SER A 189 2.07 -5.07 -11.58
CA SER A 189 1.79 -5.02 -10.14
C SER A 189 2.17 -6.32 -9.43
N ALA A 190 1.89 -7.48 -10.04
CA ALA A 190 2.29 -8.78 -9.48
C ALA A 190 3.81 -8.92 -9.44
N THR A 191 4.51 -8.47 -10.48
CA THR A 191 5.99 -8.47 -10.50
C THR A 191 6.54 -7.59 -9.39
N TYR A 192 5.97 -6.40 -9.17
CA TYR A 192 6.35 -5.53 -8.06
C TYR A 192 6.09 -6.20 -6.70
N ALA A 193 4.90 -6.77 -6.50
CA ALA A 193 4.55 -7.46 -5.26
C ALA A 193 5.51 -8.62 -4.95
N LEU A 194 5.87 -9.43 -5.95
CA LEU A 194 6.82 -10.54 -5.78
C LEU A 194 8.25 -10.05 -5.52
N TYR A 195 8.67 -8.98 -6.18
CA TYR A 195 9.96 -8.35 -5.90
C TYR A 195 10.00 -7.84 -4.46
N ALA A 196 8.98 -7.14 -4.02
CA ALA A 196 8.85 -6.62 -2.67
C ALA A 196 8.88 -7.75 -1.62
N LEU A 197 8.17 -8.86 -1.87
CA LEU A 197 8.23 -10.06 -1.03
C LEU A 197 9.63 -10.69 -0.95
N SER A 198 10.38 -10.68 -2.05
CA SER A 198 11.77 -11.18 -2.04
C SER A 198 12.66 -10.35 -1.13
N LEU A 199 12.42 -9.04 -1.01
CA LEU A 199 13.18 -8.18 -0.11
C LEU A 199 12.91 -8.49 1.38
N ILE A 200 11.67 -8.88 1.74
CA ILE A 200 11.38 -9.33 3.12
C ILE A 200 12.20 -10.58 3.47
N HIS A 201 12.28 -11.55 2.56
CA HIS A 201 13.05 -12.77 2.77
C HIS A 201 14.56 -12.54 2.83
N ILE A 202 15.08 -11.57 2.07
CA ILE A 202 16.51 -11.21 2.09
C ILE A 202 16.89 -10.46 3.36
N SER A 203 16.00 -9.63 3.89
CA SER A 203 16.25 -8.83 5.10
C SER A 203 16.08 -9.61 6.42
N GLU A 204 15.54 -10.84 6.41
CA GLU A 204 15.43 -11.73 7.57
C GLU A 204 16.18 -13.08 7.38
N PRO A 205 17.49 -13.10 7.06
CA PRO A 205 18.15 -14.36 6.72
C PRO A 205 18.51 -15.28 7.89
N THR A 206 18.20 -14.98 9.16
CA THR A 206 18.96 -15.60 10.23
C THR A 206 18.18 -16.24 11.38
N ARG A 207 16.88 -16.39 11.34
CA ARG A 207 16.14 -17.10 12.41
C ARG A 207 15.90 -18.59 12.20
N GLN A 208 16.23 -19.13 11.04
CA GLN A 208 16.09 -20.59 10.78
C GLN A 208 17.37 -21.40 10.88
N ALA A 209 18.51 -20.80 11.23
CA ALA A 209 19.78 -21.49 11.38
C ALA A 209 20.13 -21.85 12.82
N GLU A 210 19.27 -21.65 13.78
CA GLU A 210 19.45 -21.99 15.19
C GLU A 210 18.34 -22.93 15.70
N ILE A 211 18.16 -24.08 15.08
CA ILE A 211 17.48 -25.24 15.70
C ILE A 211 18.34 -26.48 15.43
#